data_64f7d9ac2073b6e7ae9e59d46d468f2f
#
_entry.id   64f7d9ac2073b6e7ae9e59d46d468f2f
#
_cell.length_a   1.000
_cell.length_b   1.000
_cell.length_c   1.000
_cell.angle_alpha   90.00
_cell.angle_beta   90.00
_cell.angle_gamma   90.00
#
_symmetry.space_group_name_H-M   'P 1'
#
loop_
_entity.id
_entity.type
_entity.pdbx_description
1 polymer ?
#
loop_
_entity_poly.entity_id
_entity_poly.type
_entity_poly.pdbx_seq_one_letter_code
_entity_poly.pdbx_strand_id
1 'polypeptide(L)'
;MVHVREMDGADIEAVSTIRVRGWQAAYAGMVPQTYLDALTVEGDAGRRRQRFSQPGRTSRDLVALGDRGPVGWVCFGPCGTEMSTPGRAGEVYALYVSPDLIGQGIGRRLLDEAHAQMKKQGFEVSVLWVLCDNQRARRFYEQAGYQADGAAQDDVYDEITLTELRYRCVL
;
A
#
# COMPACT_ATOMS: atom_id res chain seq x y z
N MET A 1 -22.14 -3.22 -2.75
CA MET A 1 -21.42 -3.67 -1.51
C MET A 1 -19.99 -4.05 -1.92
N VAL A 2 -18.97 -3.51 -1.27
CA VAL A 2 -17.57 -3.82 -1.65
C VAL A 2 -17.18 -5.19 -1.10
N HIS A 3 -16.60 -6.04 -1.95
CA HIS A 3 -16.08 -7.36 -1.62
C HIS A 3 -14.55 -7.37 -1.80
N VAL A 4 -13.81 -8.00 -0.87
CA VAL A 4 -12.36 -8.15 -0.94
C VAL A 4 -12.01 -9.58 -1.29
N ARG A 5 -11.11 -9.76 -2.29
CA ARG A 5 -10.57 -11.06 -2.68
C ARG A 5 -9.09 -10.97 -3.07
N GLU A 6 -8.45 -12.10 -3.24
CA GLU A 6 -7.12 -12.14 -3.85
C GLU A 6 -7.16 -11.58 -5.28
N MET A 7 -6.12 -10.83 -5.63
CA MET A 7 -5.90 -10.27 -6.95
C MET A 7 -5.50 -11.38 -7.93
N ASP A 8 -6.00 -11.33 -9.13
CA ASP A 8 -5.56 -12.18 -10.24
C ASP A 8 -4.98 -11.36 -11.41
N GLY A 9 -4.51 -12.06 -12.45
CA GLY A 9 -3.86 -11.43 -13.60
C GLY A 9 -4.78 -10.48 -14.39
N ALA A 10 -6.10 -10.71 -14.35
CA ALA A 10 -7.06 -9.85 -15.04
C ALA A 10 -7.25 -8.49 -14.36
N ASP A 11 -6.89 -8.39 -13.08
CA ASP A 11 -7.00 -7.13 -12.31
C ASP A 11 -5.84 -6.15 -12.58
N ILE A 12 -4.77 -6.58 -13.21
CA ILE A 12 -3.50 -5.81 -13.31
C ILE A 12 -3.72 -4.40 -13.85
N GLU A 13 -4.45 -4.25 -14.93
CA GLU A 13 -4.70 -2.94 -15.54
C GLU A 13 -5.49 -2.00 -14.60
N ALA A 14 -6.54 -2.53 -13.97
CA ALA A 14 -7.36 -1.77 -13.04
C ALA A 14 -6.55 -1.36 -11.80
N VAL A 15 -5.77 -2.28 -11.24
CA VAL A 15 -4.91 -2.01 -10.07
C VAL A 15 -3.82 -0.99 -10.41
N SER A 16 -3.22 -1.09 -11.59
CA SER A 16 -2.24 -0.11 -12.06
C SER A 16 -2.86 1.28 -12.24
N THR A 17 -4.08 1.35 -12.74
CA THR A 17 -4.85 2.61 -12.82
C THR A 17 -5.09 3.20 -11.43
N ILE A 18 -5.53 2.38 -10.47
CA ILE A 18 -5.77 2.80 -9.08
C ILE A 18 -4.47 3.35 -8.47
N ARG A 19 -3.35 2.64 -8.64
CA ARG A 19 -2.06 3.06 -8.09
C ARG A 19 -1.57 4.37 -8.69
N VAL A 20 -1.56 4.49 -10.01
CA VAL A 20 -1.06 5.70 -10.70
C VAL A 20 -1.93 6.91 -10.34
N ARG A 21 -3.24 6.80 -10.45
CA ARG A 21 -4.16 7.88 -10.07
C ARG A 21 -4.09 8.20 -8.57
N GLY A 22 -3.93 7.16 -7.74
CA GLY A 22 -3.75 7.30 -6.30
C GLY A 22 -2.50 8.10 -5.96
N TRP A 23 -1.37 7.83 -6.61
CA TRP A 23 -0.14 8.59 -6.48
C TRP A 23 -0.30 10.05 -6.90
N GLN A 24 -0.86 10.27 -8.07
CA GLN A 24 -1.07 11.61 -8.61
C GLN A 24 -2.00 12.46 -7.74
N ALA A 25 -3.00 11.84 -7.12
CA ALA A 25 -3.93 12.53 -6.22
C ALA A 25 -3.36 12.73 -4.80
N ALA A 26 -2.74 11.69 -4.22
CA ALA A 26 -2.28 11.72 -2.84
C ALA A 26 -1.01 12.54 -2.62
N TYR A 27 -0.11 12.54 -3.61
CA TYR A 27 1.21 13.14 -3.48
C TYR A 27 1.38 14.46 -4.24
N ALA A 28 0.32 14.99 -4.81
CA ALA A 28 0.33 16.34 -5.39
C ALA A 28 0.75 17.38 -4.34
N GLY A 29 1.78 18.16 -4.66
CA GLY A 29 2.36 19.14 -3.74
C GLY A 29 3.37 18.57 -2.73
N MET A 30 3.56 17.24 -2.68
CA MET A 30 4.56 16.58 -1.82
C MET A 30 5.70 15.99 -2.64
N VAL A 31 5.37 15.24 -3.69
CA VAL A 31 6.32 14.66 -4.65
C VAL A 31 6.42 15.60 -5.86
N PRO A 32 7.61 15.76 -6.48
CA PRO A 32 7.75 16.61 -7.67
C PRO A 32 6.73 16.26 -8.76
N GLN A 33 6.11 17.27 -9.34
CA GLN A 33 5.08 17.08 -10.36
C GLN A 33 5.62 16.33 -11.59
N THR A 34 6.87 16.58 -11.96
CA THR A 34 7.57 15.88 -13.04
C THR A 34 7.63 14.36 -12.80
N TYR A 35 7.88 13.96 -11.56
CA TYR A 35 7.86 12.55 -11.18
C TYR A 35 6.45 11.95 -11.30
N LEU A 36 5.43 12.65 -10.81
CA LEU A 36 4.03 12.20 -10.88
C LEU A 36 3.54 12.10 -12.33
N ASP A 37 3.91 13.06 -13.18
CA ASP A 37 3.53 13.10 -14.60
C ASP A 37 4.21 11.99 -15.42
N ALA A 38 5.37 11.53 -14.98
CA ALA A 38 6.08 10.41 -15.61
C ALA A 38 5.46 9.04 -15.30
N LEU A 39 4.57 8.94 -14.30
CA LEU A 39 3.88 7.69 -13.97
C LEU A 39 2.83 7.37 -15.03
N THR A 40 2.92 6.18 -15.62
CA THR A 40 1.95 5.70 -16.61
C THR A 40 1.33 4.38 -16.16
N VAL A 41 0.06 4.19 -16.50
CA VAL A 41 -0.65 2.94 -16.22
C VAL A 41 0.03 1.77 -16.94
N GLU A 42 0.43 1.95 -18.19
CA GLU A 42 1.12 0.93 -18.98
C GLU A 42 2.45 0.50 -18.35
N GLY A 43 3.27 1.47 -17.94
CA GLY A 43 4.55 1.20 -17.28
C GLY A 43 4.38 0.47 -15.94
N ASP A 44 3.39 0.88 -15.13
CA ASP A 44 3.07 0.19 -13.88
C ASP A 44 2.56 -1.23 -14.14
N ALA A 45 1.64 -1.41 -15.09
CA ALA A 45 1.10 -2.71 -15.45
C ALA A 45 2.18 -3.68 -15.96
N GLY A 46 3.14 -3.18 -16.75
CA GLY A 46 4.28 -3.97 -17.21
C GLY A 46 5.13 -4.51 -16.07
N ARG A 47 5.53 -3.64 -15.13
CA ARG A 47 6.28 -4.02 -13.92
C ARG A 47 5.48 -4.98 -13.04
N ARG A 48 4.18 -4.79 -12.93
CA ARG A 48 3.28 -5.63 -12.13
C ARG A 48 3.15 -7.02 -12.73
N ARG A 49 3.00 -7.15 -14.04
CA ARG A 49 2.99 -8.47 -14.73
C ARG A 49 4.27 -9.24 -14.45
N GLN A 50 5.42 -8.58 -14.55
CA GLN A 50 6.72 -9.18 -14.25
C GLN A 50 6.78 -9.73 -12.81
N ARG A 51 6.38 -8.92 -11.82
CA ARG A 51 6.38 -9.37 -10.41
C ARG A 51 5.35 -10.46 -10.14
N PHE A 52 4.20 -10.39 -10.77
CA PHE A 52 3.10 -11.34 -10.58
C PHE A 52 3.44 -12.74 -11.09
N SER A 53 4.28 -12.84 -12.12
CA SER A 53 4.73 -14.10 -12.70
C SER A 53 6.02 -14.67 -12.06
N GLN A 54 6.62 -13.98 -11.08
CA GLN A 54 7.83 -14.46 -10.43
C GLN A 54 7.57 -15.71 -9.56
N PRO A 55 8.31 -16.81 -9.77
CA PRO A 55 8.24 -17.98 -8.91
C PRO A 55 8.68 -17.62 -7.46
N GLY A 56 7.98 -18.16 -6.48
CA GLY A 56 8.34 -17.96 -5.07
C GLY A 56 8.04 -16.58 -4.51
N ARG A 57 7.20 -15.80 -5.17
CA ARG A 57 6.75 -14.50 -4.67
C ARG A 57 6.13 -14.65 -3.27
N THR A 58 6.65 -13.88 -2.31
CA THR A 58 6.17 -13.89 -0.91
C THR A 58 5.13 -12.82 -0.61
N SER A 59 5.02 -11.80 -1.47
CA SER A 59 4.00 -10.76 -1.33
C SER A 59 2.64 -11.28 -1.80
N ARG A 60 1.59 -10.77 -1.15
CA ARG A 60 0.19 -11.01 -1.50
C ARG A 60 -0.48 -9.71 -1.89
N ASP A 61 -1.42 -9.81 -2.80
CA ASP A 61 -2.20 -8.70 -3.30
C ASP A 61 -3.69 -9.01 -3.15
N LEU A 62 -4.43 -8.06 -2.57
CA LEU A 62 -5.89 -8.12 -2.48
C LEU A 62 -6.50 -6.95 -3.22
N VAL A 63 -7.66 -7.18 -3.80
CA VAL A 63 -8.47 -6.15 -4.44
C VAL A 63 -9.83 -6.03 -3.77
N ALA A 64 -10.28 -4.79 -3.64
CA ALA A 64 -11.65 -4.46 -3.28
C ALA A 64 -12.45 -4.26 -4.57
N LEU A 65 -13.51 -5.03 -4.73
CA LEU A 65 -14.37 -4.98 -5.91
C LEU A 65 -15.62 -4.13 -5.63
N GLY A 66 -15.85 -3.14 -6.48
CA GLY A 66 -17.12 -2.47 -6.64
C GLY A 66 -17.92 -3.08 -7.78
N ASP A 67 -19.02 -2.43 -8.16
CA ASP A 67 -19.96 -2.94 -9.18
C ASP A 67 -19.32 -3.05 -10.59
N ARG A 68 -18.26 -2.30 -10.85
CA ARG A 68 -17.58 -2.25 -12.18
C ARG A 68 -16.17 -2.82 -12.17
N GLY A 69 -15.75 -3.50 -11.12
CA GLY A 69 -14.41 -4.07 -11.00
C GLY A 69 -13.63 -3.51 -9.81
N PRO A 70 -12.29 -3.66 -9.80
CA PRO A 70 -11.44 -3.21 -8.71
C PRO A 70 -11.55 -1.70 -8.43
N VAL A 71 -11.73 -1.34 -7.17
CA VAL A 71 -11.83 0.04 -6.69
C VAL A 71 -10.78 0.36 -5.60
N GLY A 72 -10.04 -0.64 -5.17
CA GLY A 72 -8.94 -0.51 -4.22
C GLY A 72 -8.04 -1.72 -4.24
N TRP A 73 -6.83 -1.55 -3.74
CA TRP A 73 -5.78 -2.57 -3.76
C TRP A 73 -4.86 -2.41 -2.54
N VAL A 74 -4.46 -3.54 -1.97
CA VAL A 74 -3.44 -3.62 -0.92
C VAL A 74 -2.44 -4.71 -1.27
N CYS A 75 -1.15 -4.42 -1.05
CA CYS A 75 -0.05 -5.39 -1.16
C CYS A 75 0.67 -5.50 0.16
N PHE A 76 0.93 -6.71 0.62
CA PHE A 76 1.59 -6.99 1.88
C PHE A 76 2.40 -8.28 1.83
N GLY A 77 3.26 -8.48 2.81
CA GLY A 77 4.09 -9.68 2.93
C GLY A 77 5.08 -9.58 4.07
N PRO A 78 6.17 -10.38 4.07
CA PRO A 78 7.21 -10.29 5.08
C PRO A 78 7.86 -8.91 5.11
N CYS A 79 8.20 -8.41 6.31
CA CYS A 79 8.95 -7.17 6.44
C CYS A 79 10.36 -7.33 5.87
N GLY A 80 10.76 -6.38 5.02
CA GLY A 80 12.07 -6.39 4.36
C GLY A 80 13.22 -5.87 5.24
N THR A 81 12.92 -5.27 6.39
CA THR A 81 13.92 -4.74 7.33
C THR A 81 13.95 -5.56 8.61
N GLU A 82 15.16 -5.82 9.14
CA GLU A 82 15.29 -6.40 10.48
C GLU A 82 14.66 -5.46 11.51
N MET A 83 13.72 -6.02 12.27
CA MET A 83 13.05 -5.30 13.34
C MET A 83 13.75 -5.61 14.66
N SER A 84 14.15 -4.56 15.38
CA SER A 84 14.69 -4.69 16.74
C SER A 84 13.64 -5.09 17.78
N THR A 85 12.38 -5.24 17.37
CA THR A 85 11.26 -5.57 18.24
C THR A 85 10.96 -7.06 18.23
N PRO A 86 10.60 -7.66 19.39
CA PRO A 86 10.16 -9.06 19.45
C PRO A 86 8.93 -9.26 18.57
N GLY A 87 8.88 -10.39 17.91
CA GLY A 87 7.74 -10.80 17.10
C GLY A 87 8.04 -10.79 15.59
N ARG A 88 7.35 -11.67 14.87
CA ARG A 88 7.46 -11.78 13.42
C ARG A 88 6.68 -10.65 12.76
N ALA A 89 7.36 -9.80 12.01
CA ALA A 89 6.76 -8.64 11.37
C ALA A 89 6.37 -8.90 9.91
N GLY A 90 5.15 -8.53 9.56
CA GLY A 90 4.70 -8.34 8.20
C GLY A 90 4.72 -6.86 7.84
N GLU A 91 4.70 -6.55 6.56
CA GLU A 91 4.69 -5.18 6.04
C GLU A 91 3.56 -4.99 5.04
N VAL A 92 2.84 -3.87 5.18
CA VAL A 92 1.94 -3.36 4.14
C VAL A 92 2.77 -2.49 3.21
N TYR A 93 3.06 -2.99 2.02
CA TYR A 93 3.91 -2.30 1.04
C TYR A 93 3.18 -1.18 0.31
N ALA A 94 1.88 -1.35 0.09
CA ALA A 94 1.05 -0.40 -0.62
C ALA A 94 -0.44 -0.57 -0.27
N LEU A 95 -1.17 0.53 -0.19
CA LEU A 95 -2.62 0.56 -0.03
C LEU A 95 -3.18 1.76 -0.78
N TYR A 96 -4.00 1.52 -1.78
CA TYR A 96 -4.62 2.57 -2.60
C TYR A 96 -6.09 2.28 -2.85
N VAL A 97 -6.89 3.34 -2.85
CA VAL A 97 -8.30 3.34 -3.22
C VAL A 97 -8.49 4.33 -4.36
N SER A 98 -9.39 4.04 -5.27
CA SER A 98 -9.76 4.99 -6.34
C SER A 98 -10.07 6.36 -5.71
N PRO A 99 -9.46 7.45 -6.19
CA PRO A 99 -9.57 8.77 -5.56
C PRO A 99 -11.01 9.21 -5.31
N ASP A 100 -11.92 8.90 -6.24
CA ASP A 100 -13.34 9.28 -6.17
C ASP A 100 -14.13 8.51 -5.09
N LEU A 101 -13.56 7.44 -4.54
CA LEU A 101 -14.21 6.54 -3.57
C LEU A 101 -13.53 6.58 -2.19
N ILE A 102 -12.60 7.51 -1.99
CA ILE A 102 -11.93 7.66 -0.71
C ILE A 102 -12.93 8.17 0.36
N GLY A 103 -12.79 7.70 1.60
CA GLY A 103 -13.70 8.04 2.68
C GLY A 103 -14.90 7.11 2.83
N GLN A 104 -15.07 6.13 1.94
CA GLN A 104 -16.18 5.15 1.99
C GLN A 104 -15.83 3.85 2.72
N GLY A 105 -14.76 3.82 3.49
CA GLY A 105 -14.34 2.66 4.28
C GLY A 105 -13.64 1.54 3.50
N ILE A 106 -13.41 1.70 2.20
CA ILE A 106 -12.78 0.67 1.34
C ILE A 106 -11.35 0.37 1.81
N GLY A 107 -10.56 1.41 2.08
CA GLY A 107 -9.19 1.24 2.57
C GLY A 107 -9.13 0.50 3.90
N ARG A 108 -10.07 0.76 4.80
CA ARG A 108 -10.16 0.06 6.08
C ARG A 108 -10.46 -1.43 5.89
N ARG A 109 -11.39 -1.78 5.03
CA ARG A 109 -11.72 -3.19 4.72
C ARG A 109 -10.53 -3.94 4.13
N LEU A 110 -9.80 -3.32 3.20
CA LEU A 110 -8.57 -3.89 2.62
C LEU A 110 -7.51 -4.14 3.70
N LEU A 111 -7.30 -3.18 4.58
CA LEU A 111 -6.33 -3.28 5.65
C LEU A 111 -6.72 -4.36 6.68
N ASP A 112 -7.98 -4.42 7.07
CA ASP A 112 -8.49 -5.43 8.02
C ASP A 112 -8.34 -6.85 7.44
N GLU A 113 -8.61 -7.06 6.14
CA GLU A 113 -8.40 -8.36 5.49
C GLU A 113 -6.91 -8.71 5.38
N ALA A 114 -6.05 -7.73 5.04
CA ALA A 114 -4.60 -7.93 5.04
C ALA A 114 -4.09 -8.35 6.42
N HIS A 115 -4.54 -7.69 7.49
CA HIS A 115 -4.19 -8.06 8.86
C HIS A 115 -4.67 -9.48 9.22
N ALA A 116 -5.89 -9.84 8.84
CA ALA A 116 -6.41 -11.19 9.07
C ALA A 116 -5.55 -12.26 8.39
N GLN A 117 -5.11 -11.99 7.15
CA GLN A 117 -4.23 -12.92 6.43
C GLN A 117 -2.80 -12.94 6.98
N MET A 118 -2.28 -11.79 7.42
CA MET A 118 -0.99 -11.73 8.11
C MET A 118 -0.99 -12.59 9.39
N LYS A 119 -2.04 -12.49 10.21
CA LYS A 119 -2.22 -13.34 11.42
C LYS A 119 -2.21 -14.82 11.07
N LYS A 120 -2.94 -15.23 10.05
CA LYS A 120 -2.98 -16.63 9.58
C LYS A 120 -1.60 -17.13 9.14
N GLN A 121 -0.72 -16.23 8.67
CA GLN A 121 0.66 -16.55 8.30
C GLN A 121 1.63 -16.50 9.49
N GLY A 122 1.15 -16.21 10.71
CA GLY A 122 1.96 -16.15 11.92
C GLY A 122 2.72 -14.84 12.12
N PHE A 123 2.33 -13.76 11.43
CA PHE A 123 2.83 -12.43 11.77
C PHE A 123 2.12 -11.91 13.02
N GLU A 124 2.89 -11.28 13.90
CA GLU A 124 2.42 -10.73 15.18
C GLU A 124 2.32 -9.20 15.13
N VAL A 125 3.04 -8.60 14.19
CA VAL A 125 3.15 -7.16 14.02
C VAL A 125 3.02 -6.82 12.55
N SER A 126 2.32 -5.74 12.24
CA SER A 126 2.30 -5.11 10.93
C SER A 126 3.05 -3.79 10.97
N VAL A 127 3.90 -3.55 9.99
CA VAL A 127 4.58 -2.27 9.78
C VAL A 127 4.26 -1.70 8.41
N LEU A 128 4.48 -0.41 8.24
CA LEU A 128 4.42 0.28 6.97
C LEU A 128 5.27 1.55 7.02
N TRP A 129 5.59 2.07 5.84
CA TRP A 129 6.24 3.36 5.68
C TRP A 129 5.26 4.37 5.10
N VAL A 130 5.25 5.57 5.65
CA VAL A 130 4.36 6.66 5.22
C VAL A 130 5.14 7.96 5.16
N LEU A 131 4.95 8.74 4.09
CA LEU A 131 5.57 10.06 3.96
C LEU A 131 5.19 10.95 5.16
N CYS A 132 6.19 11.57 5.77
CA CYS A 132 6.01 12.44 6.93
C CYS A 132 4.95 13.52 6.69
N ASP A 133 4.92 14.10 5.49
CA ASP A 133 4.01 15.17 5.10
C ASP A 133 2.61 14.68 4.70
N ASN A 134 2.43 13.37 4.50
CA ASN A 134 1.13 12.81 4.15
C ASN A 134 0.22 12.66 5.39
N GLN A 135 -0.25 13.79 5.92
CA GLN A 135 -1.09 13.86 7.11
C GLN A 135 -2.37 13.03 7.01
N ARG A 136 -2.93 12.92 5.80
CA ARG A 136 -4.14 12.13 5.56
C ARG A 136 -3.90 10.63 5.76
N ALA A 137 -2.84 10.09 5.15
CA ALA A 137 -2.48 8.70 5.32
C ALA A 137 -2.08 8.39 6.76
N ARG A 138 -1.32 9.28 7.41
CA ARG A 138 -0.94 9.13 8.82
C ARG A 138 -2.16 8.99 9.72
N ARG A 139 -3.14 9.89 9.61
CA ARG A 139 -4.40 9.83 10.37
C ARG A 139 -5.19 8.54 10.10
N PHE A 140 -5.23 8.11 8.84
CA PHE A 140 -5.89 6.86 8.46
C PHE A 140 -5.27 5.66 9.20
N TYR A 141 -3.94 5.56 9.19
CA TYR A 141 -3.23 4.48 9.87
C TYR A 141 -3.32 4.57 11.39
N GLU A 142 -3.24 5.77 11.96
CA GLU A 142 -3.44 5.99 13.40
C GLU A 142 -4.83 5.54 13.86
N GLN A 143 -5.87 5.84 13.11
CA GLN A 143 -7.22 5.34 13.36
C GLN A 143 -7.37 3.82 13.20
N ALA A 144 -6.47 3.19 12.45
CA ALA A 144 -6.39 1.74 12.31
C ALA A 144 -5.52 1.05 13.37
N GLY A 145 -4.99 1.81 14.35
CA GLY A 145 -4.21 1.28 15.45
C GLY A 145 -2.69 1.32 15.26
N TYR A 146 -2.21 1.93 14.19
CA TYR A 146 -0.78 2.13 13.98
C TYR A 146 -0.25 3.33 14.77
N GLN A 147 1.01 3.26 15.14
CA GLN A 147 1.77 4.35 15.77
C GLN A 147 3.16 4.42 15.17
N ALA A 148 3.71 5.62 15.05
CA ALA A 148 5.10 5.80 14.70
C ALA A 148 6.00 5.13 15.76
N ASP A 149 6.99 4.38 15.31
CA ASP A 149 7.89 3.63 16.20
C ASP A 149 9.28 4.27 16.35
N GLY A 150 9.47 5.45 15.80
CA GLY A 150 10.70 6.23 15.86
C GLY A 150 11.67 5.98 14.71
N ALA A 151 11.44 4.96 13.87
CA ALA A 151 12.25 4.75 12.68
C ALA A 151 11.83 5.69 11.55
N ALA A 152 12.81 6.21 10.84
CA ALA A 152 12.63 7.05 9.66
C ALA A 152 13.64 6.65 8.58
N GLN A 153 13.27 6.89 7.33
CA GLN A 153 14.15 6.73 6.18
C GLN A 153 13.89 7.84 5.17
N ASP A 154 14.87 8.09 4.34
CA ASP A 154 14.74 9.05 3.25
C ASP A 154 14.60 8.31 1.93
N ASP A 155 13.73 8.80 1.06
CA ASP A 155 13.57 8.34 -0.31
C ASP A 155 13.71 9.52 -1.27
N VAL A 156 14.24 9.27 -2.45
CA VAL A 156 14.53 10.31 -3.44
C VAL A 156 13.58 10.22 -4.62
N TYR A 157 12.90 11.31 -4.90
CA TYR A 157 11.98 11.46 -6.02
C TYR A 157 12.51 12.58 -6.92
N ASP A 158 13.03 12.21 -8.09
CA ASP A 158 13.87 13.08 -8.91
C ASP A 158 15.05 13.60 -8.08
N GLU A 159 15.13 14.90 -7.83
CA GLU A 159 16.19 15.53 -7.01
C GLU A 159 15.71 15.91 -5.59
N ILE A 160 14.50 15.54 -5.22
CA ILE A 160 13.90 15.87 -3.92
C ILE A 160 13.97 14.67 -2.98
N THR A 161 14.54 14.88 -1.82
CA THR A 161 14.54 13.89 -0.73
C THR A 161 13.32 14.12 0.16
N LEU A 162 12.55 13.04 0.38
CA LEU A 162 11.39 13.03 1.27
C LEU A 162 11.61 12.02 2.39
N THR A 163 11.20 12.37 3.60
CA THR A 163 11.30 11.50 4.76
C THR A 163 10.03 10.68 4.92
N GLU A 164 10.21 9.39 5.10
CA GLU A 164 9.16 8.45 5.49
C GLU A 164 9.33 8.04 6.96
N LEU A 165 8.20 7.90 7.64
CA LEU A 165 8.13 7.40 9.00
C LEU A 165 7.63 5.97 8.99
N ARG A 166 8.23 5.11 9.83
CA ARG A 166 7.71 3.77 10.03
C ARG A 166 6.59 3.78 11.07
N TYR A 167 5.48 3.18 10.69
CA TYR A 167 4.33 2.95 11.57
C TYR A 167 4.22 1.46 11.90
N ARG A 168 3.81 1.17 13.11
CA ARG A 168 3.71 -0.19 13.66
C ARG A 168 2.36 -0.41 14.33
N CYS A 169 1.80 -1.60 14.14
CA CYS A 169 0.57 -2.07 14.76
C CYS A 169 0.75 -3.51 15.25
N VAL A 170 0.29 -3.82 16.46
CA VAL A 170 0.17 -5.22 16.92
C VAL A 170 -1.07 -5.82 16.25
N LEU A 171 -0.92 -7.01 15.66
CA LEU A 171 -1.98 -7.72 14.96
C LEU A 171 -2.91 -8.50 15.91
#